data_23a2e2dcabbb17a6fb70fb2ecafb8d09
#
_entry.id   23a2e2dcabbb17a6fb70fb2ecafb8d09
#
_cell.length_a   1.000
_cell.length_b   1.000
_cell.length_c   1.000
_cell.angle_alpha   90.00
_cell.angle_beta   90.00
_cell.angle_gamma   90.00
#
_symmetry.space_group_name_H-M   'P 1'
#
loop_
_entity.id
_entity.type
_entity.pdbx_description
1 polymer ?
#
loop_
_entity_poly.entity_id
_entity_poly.type
_entity_poly.pdbx_seq_one_letter_code
_entity_poly.pdbx_strand_id
1 'polypeptide(L)'
;MSVNKVILVGNLGRDPEVRTTSNGSKVVQLSIATSERWRDRATGEQREKTEWHRVVIFNERLADVAERYLQRGRQVYIEGQLQTRKWQDQEGKDKYTTEVVLGQYRGELQMIGSRGDGGGGGGGGDFGGSGGGSGGSFGGGS
;
A
#
# COMPACT_ATOMS: atom_id res chain seq x y z
N MET A 1 10.74 27.47 3.50
CA MET A 1 9.56 26.61 3.29
C MET A 1 9.96 25.28 2.70
N SER A 2 9.34 24.21 3.15
CA SER A 2 9.66 22.85 2.68
C SER A 2 8.40 22.04 2.47
N VAL A 3 8.50 21.05 1.58
CA VAL A 3 7.44 20.09 1.38
C VAL A 3 8.06 18.69 1.43
N ASN A 4 7.41 17.80 2.15
CA ASN A 4 7.81 16.41 2.20
C ASN A 4 6.56 15.57 2.06
N LYS A 5 6.28 15.12 0.84
CA LYS A 5 5.07 14.37 0.56
C LYS A 5 5.36 13.28 -0.44
N VAL A 6 4.93 12.07 -0.11
CA VAL A 6 5.08 10.91 -0.99
C VAL A 6 3.70 10.36 -1.26
N ILE A 7 3.42 10.11 -2.52
CA ILE A 7 2.16 9.50 -2.95
C ILE A 7 2.49 8.21 -3.66
N LEU A 8 1.85 7.13 -3.22
CA LEU A 8 2.04 5.83 -3.82
C LEU A 8 0.68 5.22 -4.16
N VAL A 9 0.59 4.66 -5.34
CA VAL A 9 -0.53 3.80 -5.73
C VAL A 9 0.07 2.47 -6.14
N GLY A 10 -0.25 1.42 -5.41
CA GLY A 10 0.36 0.12 -5.68
C GLY A 10 -0.37 -0.99 -4.93
N ASN A 11 0.21 -2.16 -4.97
CA ASN A 11 -0.40 -3.34 -4.38
C ASN A 11 0.41 -3.85 -3.22
N LEU A 12 -0.28 -4.34 -2.19
CA LEU A 12 0.38 -4.96 -1.06
C LEU A 12 1.04 -6.27 -1.50
N GLY A 13 2.31 -6.42 -1.14
CA GLY A 13 3.04 -7.65 -1.44
C GLY A 13 2.84 -8.73 -0.40
N ARG A 14 2.31 -8.36 0.76
CA ARG A 14 2.02 -9.28 1.84
C ARG A 14 0.98 -8.65 2.75
N ASP A 15 0.43 -9.45 3.65
CA ASP A 15 -0.52 -8.96 4.63
C ASP A 15 0.13 -7.91 5.52
N PRO A 16 -0.66 -6.94 6.01
CA PRO A 16 -0.12 -5.92 6.91
C PRO A 16 0.47 -6.56 8.17
N GLU A 17 1.58 -6.02 8.60
CA GLU A 17 2.23 -6.46 9.85
C GLU A 17 1.85 -5.49 10.95
N VAL A 18 1.16 -5.99 11.98
CA VAL A 18 0.66 -5.15 13.07
C VAL A 18 1.52 -5.35 14.30
N ARG A 19 1.93 -4.24 14.89
CA ARG A 19 2.71 -4.24 16.12
C ARG A 19 2.09 -3.29 17.13
N THR A 20 2.29 -3.59 18.39
CA THR A 20 1.85 -2.73 19.47
C THR A 20 3.09 -2.16 20.15
N THR A 21 3.14 -0.84 20.32
CA THR A 21 4.26 -0.20 21.00
C THR A 21 4.13 -0.36 22.51
N SER A 22 5.19 0.03 23.22
CA SER A 22 5.22 -0.11 24.67
C SER A 22 4.13 0.70 25.36
N ASN A 23 3.67 1.79 24.75
CA ASN A 23 2.59 2.59 25.34
C ASN A 23 1.20 2.19 24.80
N GLY A 24 1.11 1.03 24.15
CA GLY A 24 -0.17 0.51 23.73
C GLY A 24 -0.67 0.98 22.38
N SER A 25 0.09 1.77 21.67
CA SER A 25 -0.31 2.26 20.35
C SER A 25 -0.08 1.21 19.30
N LYS A 26 -0.97 1.19 18.30
CA LYS A 26 -0.87 0.25 17.19
C LYS A 26 -0.05 0.88 16.06
N VAL A 27 0.87 0.11 15.52
CA VAL A 27 1.68 0.52 14.38
C VAL A 27 1.58 -0.57 13.32
N VAL A 28 1.31 -0.18 12.07
CA VAL A 28 1.14 -1.13 10.98
C VAL A 28 2.20 -0.87 9.92
N GLN A 29 2.83 -1.95 9.48
CA GLN A 29 3.81 -1.89 8.38
C GLN A 29 3.21 -2.53 7.15
N LEU A 30 3.40 -1.84 6.02
CA LEU A 30 2.95 -2.34 4.72
C LEU A 30 4.14 -2.42 3.78
N SER A 31 4.09 -3.39 2.88
CA SER A 31 5.05 -3.50 1.79
C SER A 31 4.26 -3.28 0.50
N ILE A 32 4.56 -2.19 -0.20
CA ILE A 32 3.78 -1.79 -1.36
C ILE A 32 4.66 -1.84 -2.61
N ALA A 33 4.16 -2.51 -3.63
CA ALA A 33 4.85 -2.65 -4.91
C ALA A 33 4.28 -1.66 -5.90
N THR A 34 5.18 -0.90 -6.53
CA THR A 34 4.82 -0.08 -7.69
C THR A 34 5.60 -0.60 -8.87
N SER A 35 4.93 -0.80 -9.99
CA SER A 35 5.53 -1.45 -11.15
C SER A 35 5.40 -0.58 -12.38
N GLU A 36 6.45 -0.61 -13.18
CA GLU A 36 6.47 0.04 -14.48
C GLU A 36 6.68 -1.02 -15.53
N ARG A 37 6.01 -0.86 -16.65
CA ARG A 37 6.18 -1.74 -17.79
C ARG A 37 6.45 -0.92 -19.03
N TRP A 38 7.37 -1.40 -19.84
CA TRP A 38 7.68 -0.72 -21.10
C TRP A 38 8.22 -1.73 -22.08
N ARG A 39 8.26 -1.32 -23.33
CA ARG A 39 8.84 -2.14 -24.39
C ARG A 39 10.23 -1.62 -24.69
N ASP A 40 11.19 -2.53 -24.66
CA ASP A 40 12.58 -2.22 -25.00
C ASP A 40 12.65 -2.00 -26.51
N ARG A 41 13.11 -0.82 -26.91
CA ARG A 41 13.18 -0.47 -28.33
C ARG A 41 14.23 -1.28 -29.07
N ALA A 42 15.29 -1.67 -28.39
CA ALA A 42 16.37 -2.40 -29.04
C ALA A 42 16.00 -3.85 -29.32
N THR A 43 15.32 -4.49 -28.37
CA THR A 43 15.02 -5.92 -28.47
C THR A 43 13.56 -6.22 -28.78
N GLY A 44 12.68 -5.24 -28.59
CA GLY A 44 11.23 -5.45 -28.72
C GLY A 44 10.62 -6.22 -27.57
N GLU A 45 11.39 -6.52 -26.55
CA GLU A 45 10.91 -7.27 -25.40
C GLU A 45 10.14 -6.40 -24.45
N GLN A 46 9.15 -7.01 -23.80
CA GLN A 46 8.42 -6.36 -22.72
C GLN A 46 9.24 -6.42 -21.46
N ARG A 47 9.40 -5.28 -20.80
CA ARG A 47 10.17 -5.20 -19.58
C ARG A 47 9.31 -4.69 -18.44
N GLU A 48 9.64 -5.10 -17.25
CA GLU A 48 8.93 -4.68 -16.04
C GLU A 48 9.93 -4.43 -14.93
N LYS A 49 9.69 -3.36 -14.18
CA LYS A 49 10.48 -3.04 -13.02
C LYS A 49 9.55 -2.78 -11.85
N THR A 50 9.81 -3.42 -10.74
CA THR A 50 9.01 -3.26 -9.52
C THR A 50 9.87 -2.65 -8.43
N GLU A 51 9.34 -1.58 -7.81
CA GLU A 51 9.95 -1.00 -6.62
C GLU A 51 9.11 -1.39 -5.42
N TRP A 52 9.80 -1.76 -4.35
CA TRP A 52 9.15 -2.11 -3.09
C TRP A 52 9.30 -0.99 -2.11
N HIS A 53 8.19 -0.53 -1.55
CA HIS A 53 8.17 0.60 -0.63
C HIS A 53 7.74 0.15 0.74
N ARG A 54 8.50 0.58 1.72
CA ARG A 54 8.17 0.31 3.11
C ARG A 54 7.32 1.45 3.64
N VAL A 55 6.11 1.14 4.09
CA VAL A 55 5.17 2.13 4.59
C VAL A 55 4.86 1.80 6.04
N VAL A 56 4.94 2.81 6.90
CA VAL A 56 4.67 2.64 8.33
C VAL A 56 3.55 3.58 8.72
N ILE A 57 2.53 3.05 9.37
CA ILE A 57 1.35 3.81 9.75
C ILE A 57 1.33 3.96 11.27
N PHE A 58 1.47 5.20 11.73
CA PHE A 58 1.35 5.53 13.15
C PHE A 58 -0.02 6.11 13.50
N ASN A 59 -0.79 6.52 12.50
CA ASN A 59 -2.14 7.02 12.71
C ASN A 59 -3.03 5.86 13.11
N GLU A 60 -3.60 5.93 14.32
CA GLU A 60 -4.35 4.80 14.86
C GLU A 60 -5.58 4.46 14.05
N ARG A 61 -6.28 5.47 13.55
CA ARG A 61 -7.46 5.24 12.72
C ARG A 61 -7.09 4.51 11.43
N LEU A 62 -6.03 4.97 10.77
CA LEU A 62 -5.57 4.34 9.54
C LEU A 62 -4.96 2.97 9.79
N ALA A 63 -4.26 2.81 10.90
CA ALA A 63 -3.71 1.52 11.27
C ALA A 63 -4.82 0.50 11.48
N ASP A 64 -5.91 0.92 12.10
CA ASP A 64 -7.06 0.06 12.33
C ASP A 64 -7.71 -0.35 11.01
N VAL A 65 -7.87 0.61 10.09
CA VAL A 65 -8.41 0.33 8.77
C VAL A 65 -7.51 -0.65 8.02
N ALA A 66 -6.19 -0.45 8.09
CA ALA A 66 -5.26 -1.35 7.42
C ALA A 66 -5.35 -2.76 7.97
N GLU A 67 -5.42 -2.88 9.27
CA GLU A 67 -5.50 -4.19 9.91
C GLU A 67 -6.77 -4.94 9.51
N ARG A 68 -7.88 -4.21 9.44
CA ARG A 68 -9.18 -4.84 9.19
C ARG A 68 -9.44 -5.16 7.74
N TYR A 69 -9.00 -4.31 6.84
CA TYR A 69 -9.45 -4.38 5.45
C TYR A 69 -8.37 -4.68 4.43
N LEU A 70 -7.11 -4.47 4.77
CA LEU A 70 -6.04 -4.69 3.80
C LEU A 70 -5.51 -6.10 3.89
N GLN A 71 -5.13 -6.62 2.74
CA GLN A 71 -4.51 -7.93 2.67
C GLN A 71 -3.63 -7.97 1.43
N ARG A 72 -2.80 -8.96 1.36
CA ARG A 72 -1.90 -9.18 0.23
C ARG A 72 -2.68 -9.08 -1.08
N GLY A 73 -2.11 -8.36 -2.03
CA GLY A 73 -2.70 -8.20 -3.35
C GLY A 73 -3.63 -7.01 -3.48
N ARG A 74 -4.03 -6.39 -2.38
CA ARG A 74 -4.95 -5.27 -2.42
C ARG A 74 -4.26 -4.04 -2.98
N GLN A 75 -4.94 -3.29 -3.84
CA GLN A 75 -4.44 -2.02 -4.35
C GLN A 75 -4.84 -0.88 -3.45
N VAL A 76 -3.90 -0.01 -3.15
CA VAL A 76 -4.14 1.10 -2.23
C VAL A 76 -3.50 2.38 -2.75
N TYR A 77 -4.07 3.49 -2.30
CA TYR A 77 -3.52 4.83 -2.46
C TYR A 77 -3.01 5.27 -1.10
N ILE A 78 -1.76 5.71 -1.05
CA ILE A 78 -1.11 6.11 0.19
C ILE A 78 -0.53 7.51 0.02
N GLU A 79 -0.75 8.36 1.02
CA GLU A 79 -0.07 9.64 1.13
C GLU A 79 0.66 9.68 2.46
N GLY A 80 1.93 10.02 2.43
CA GLY A 80 2.71 10.10 3.64
C GLY A 80 3.91 10.99 3.45
N GLN A 81 4.87 10.84 4.35
CA GLN A 81 6.10 11.60 4.33
C GLN A 81 7.28 10.65 4.29
N LEU A 82 8.35 11.10 3.66
CA LEU A 82 9.57 10.30 3.61
C LEU A 82 10.38 10.57 4.86
N GLN A 83 10.74 9.50 5.58
CA GLN A 83 11.54 9.60 6.80
C GLN A 83 12.64 8.56 6.78
N THR A 84 13.80 8.96 7.26
CA THR A 84 14.93 8.05 7.43
C THR A 84 15.19 7.91 8.92
N ARG A 85 15.22 6.67 9.39
CA ARG A 85 15.55 6.41 10.78
C ARG A 85 16.86 5.66 10.88
N LYS A 86 17.56 5.93 11.95
CA LYS A 86 18.84 5.29 12.25
C LYS A 86 18.60 4.18 13.27
N TRP A 87 19.24 3.05 13.04
CA TRP A 87 19.14 1.93 13.97
C TRP A 87 20.46 1.17 13.96
N GLN A 88 20.65 0.29 14.91
CA GLN A 88 21.88 -0.48 15.00
C GLN A 88 21.58 -1.95 14.81
N ASP A 89 22.43 -2.61 14.04
CA ASP A 89 22.29 -4.05 13.86
C ASP A 89 22.89 -4.80 15.05
N GLN A 90 22.90 -6.13 14.95
CA GLN A 90 23.38 -6.96 16.04
C GLN A 90 24.85 -6.77 16.33
N GLU A 91 25.60 -6.29 15.36
CA GLU A 91 27.03 -6.01 15.50
C GLU A 91 27.33 -4.61 15.99
N GLY A 92 26.29 -3.83 16.24
CA GLY A 92 26.45 -2.46 16.71
C GLY A 92 26.72 -1.44 15.63
N LYS A 93 26.60 -1.83 14.36
CA LYS A 93 26.81 -0.91 13.25
C LYS A 93 25.58 -0.07 12.99
N ASP A 94 25.80 1.18 12.68
CA ASP A 94 24.72 2.10 12.34
C ASP A 94 24.12 1.74 10.99
N LYS A 95 22.83 1.64 10.94
CA LYS A 95 22.07 1.38 9.72
C LYS A 95 21.01 2.46 9.56
N TYR A 96 20.59 2.67 8.33
CA TYR A 96 19.58 3.68 8.00
C TYR A 96 18.50 3.02 7.16
N THR A 97 17.25 3.30 7.49
CA THR A 97 16.11 2.81 6.74
C THR A 97 15.23 3.99 6.37
N THR A 98 14.92 4.11 5.09
CA THR A 98 14.06 5.16 4.58
C THR A 98 12.68 4.57 4.34
N GLU A 99 11.67 5.21 4.88
CA GLU A 99 10.30 4.71 4.87
C GLU A 99 9.34 5.83 4.53
N VAL A 100 8.17 5.45 4.03
CA VAL A 100 7.05 6.37 3.90
C VAL A 100 6.24 6.25 5.18
N VAL A 101 6.03 7.36 5.86
CA VAL A 101 5.40 7.36 7.17
C VAL A 101 4.07 8.11 7.10
N LEU A 102 3.01 7.46 7.57
CA LEU A 102 1.73 8.09 7.78
C LEU A 102 1.67 8.44 9.27
N GLY A 103 1.91 9.72 9.56
CA GLY A 103 2.02 10.18 10.93
C GLY A 103 0.69 10.22 11.64
N GLN A 104 0.75 10.56 12.92
CA GLN A 104 -0.40 10.48 13.81
C GLN A 104 -1.56 11.35 13.36
N TYR A 105 -1.27 12.50 12.78
CA TYR A 105 -2.31 13.45 12.38
C TYR A 105 -2.28 13.75 10.90
N ARG A 106 -1.51 12.98 10.13
CA ARG A 106 -1.30 13.22 8.72
C ARG A 106 -1.37 11.93 7.95
N GLY A 107 -1.51 12.06 6.66
CA GLY A 107 -1.49 10.91 5.78
C GLY A 107 -2.87 10.48 5.35
N GLU A 108 -2.89 9.73 4.29
CA GLU A 108 -4.13 9.20 3.75
C GLU A 108 -3.93 7.77 3.32
N LEU A 109 -4.99 7.00 3.43
CA LEU A 109 -5.02 5.62 2.98
C LEU A 109 -6.38 5.38 2.37
N GLN A 110 -6.40 4.97 1.10
CA GLN A 110 -7.64 4.63 0.43
C GLN A 110 -7.48 3.32 -0.31
N MET A 111 -8.49 2.48 -0.19
CA MET A 111 -8.53 1.23 -0.93
C MET A 111 -9.07 1.52 -2.32
N ILE A 112 -8.37 1.03 -3.34
CA ILE A 112 -8.72 1.28 -4.71
C ILE A 112 -9.06 -0.03 -5.40
N GLY A 113 -9.87 0.05 -6.42
CA GLY A 113 -10.20 -1.10 -7.22
C GLY A 113 -11.16 -2.04 -6.53
N SER A 114 -11.57 -3.07 -7.24
CA SER A 114 -12.45 -4.07 -6.68
C SER A 114 -11.65 -5.00 -5.78
N ARG A 115 -12.34 -5.63 -4.88
CA ARG A 115 -11.80 -6.65 -4.04
C ARG A 115 -11.56 -7.88 -4.91
N GLY A 116 -10.62 -8.06 -5.28
CA GLY A 116 -10.41 -9.04 -6.25
C GLY A 116 -10.12 -10.42 -5.86
N ASP A 117 -10.64 -10.19 -5.63
CA ASP A 117 -10.48 -10.93 -5.69
C ASP A 117 -10.01 -11.30 -6.05
N GLY A 118 -10.02 -11.45 -5.88
CA GLY A 118 -9.52 -11.73 -6.15
C GLY A 118 -9.45 -11.99 -6.57
N GLY A 119 -9.81 -12.19 -6.72
CA GLY A 119 -9.95 -12.44 -7.26
C GLY A 119 -10.35 -12.29 -7.78
N GLY A 120 -10.80 -12.40 -7.89
CA GLY A 120 -11.31 -12.22 -8.45
C GLY A 120 -11.85 -11.76 -8.85
N GLY A 121 -12.28 -11.77 -8.88
CA GLY A 121 -12.85 -11.27 -9.26
C GLY A 121 -13.39 -10.66 -9.46
N GLY A 122 -13.78 -10.62 -9.30
CA GLY A 122 -14.33 -10.00 -9.43
C GLY A 122 -14.80 -9.30 -9.53
N GLY A 123 -15.16 -9.17 -9.32
CA GLY A 123 -15.69 -8.51 -9.34
C GLY A 123 -16.15 -7.84 -9.34
N GLY A 124 -16.61 -7.74 -9.09
CA GLY A 124 -17.15 -7.09 -8.98
C GLY A 124 -17.65 -6.47 -8.75
N GLY A 125 -18.06 -6.22 -8.39
CA GLY A 125 -18.62 -5.62 -8.09
C GLY A 125 -18.95 -4.94 -7.67
N ASP A 126 -19.35 -4.78 -6.96
CA ASP A 126 -19.59 -3.95 -6.65
C ASP A 126 -19.73 -3.05 -6.48
N PHE A 127 -20.25 -2.90 -6.10
CA PHE A 127 -20.37 -1.99 -6.10
C PHE A 127 -20.84 -1.69 -6.39
N GLY A 128 -21.06 -2.06 -6.00
CA GLY A 128 -21.34 -1.85 -6.29
C GLY A 128 -21.63 -2.00 -6.75
N GLY A 129 -22.04 -2.44 -6.59
CA GLY A 129 -22.23 -2.42 -6.93
C GLY A 129 -22.44 -2.60 -7.47
N SER A 130 -22.94 -3.07 -7.32
CA SER A 130 -23.04 -2.97 -7.97
C SER A 130 -23.10 -2.94 -8.58
N GLY A 131 -23.61 -3.61 -8.50
CA GLY A 131 -23.56 -3.58 -9.00
C GLY A 131 -23.53 -3.75 -9.58
N GLY A 132 -24.05 -4.34 -9.65
CA GLY A 132 -23.92 -4.49 -10.08
C GLY A 132 -23.82 -4.71 -10.64
N GLY A 133 -24.27 -5.23 -10.69
CA GLY A 133 -24.06 -5.43 -11.09
C GLY A 133 -23.94 -5.55 -11.75
N SER A 134 -24.39 -6.05 -11.81
CA SER A 134 -24.09 -6.08 -12.47
C SER A 134 -23.84 -5.84 -13.11
N GLY A 135 -24.18 -6.33 -12.93
CA GLY A 135 -23.75 -6.17 -13.39
C GLY A 135 -23.38 -5.89 -13.86
N GLY A 136 -23.78 -6.37 -13.85
CA GLY A 136 -23.24 -6.18 -14.16
C GLY A 136 -22.80 -5.86 -14.50
N SER A 137 -23.10 -6.27 -14.49
CA SER A 137 -22.53 -5.93 -14.77
C SER A 137 -22.15 -5.16 -14.96
N PHE A 138 -22.28 -5.45 -14.71
CA PHE A 138 -21.65 -4.66 -14.82
C PHE A 138 -21.12 -4.30 -15.05
N GLY A 139 -21.64 -4.80 -15.04
CA GLY A 139 -20.97 -4.44 -15.05
C GLY A 139 -20.36 -4.01 -15.04
N GLY A 140 -20.67 -4.28 -14.94
CA GLY A 140 -20.01 -3.89 -14.74
C GLY A 140 -19.44 -3.46 -14.43
N GLY A 141 -19.65 -3.59 -14.23
CA GLY A 141 -19.11 -3.24 -13.77
C GLY A 141 -18.53 -2.99 -13.45
N SER A 142 -18.72 -3.33 -13.25
CA SER A 142 -18.23 -3.13 -12.99
C SER A 142 -17.91 -2.75 -12.96
#